data_7a50242a962f8784c5da5bbf4c220777
#
_entry.id   7a50242a962f8784c5da5bbf4c220777
#
_cell.length_a   1.000
_cell.length_b   1.000
_cell.length_c   1.000
_cell.angle_alpha   90.00
_cell.angle_beta   90.00
_cell.angle_gamma   90.00
#
_symmetry.space_group_name_H-M   'P 1'
#
loop_
_entity.id
_entity.type
_entity.pdbx_description
1 polymer ?
#
loop_
_entity_poly.entity_id
_entity_poly.type
_entity_poly.pdbx_seq_one_letter_code
_entity_poly.pdbx_strand_id
1 'polypeptide(L)'
;ENQTLRVATGVLNEIMTEAVAMQQPPSDKGKRLKLYYITQVAVKPPTFVIFVNDKELMHFSYTRYLENKIREAFGFRGTSLKFFIRERKEKDK
;
A
#
# COMPACT_ATOMS: atom_id res chain seq x y z
N GLU A 1 -15.67 4.95 21.04
CA GLU A 1 -15.27 5.08 20.72
C GLU A 1 -14.71 5.71 19.65
N ASN A 2 -13.76 5.91 19.45
CA ASN A 2 -13.12 6.55 18.55
C ASN A 2 -13.01 5.88 17.30
N GLN A 3 -13.50 6.38 16.25
CA GLN A 3 -13.48 5.74 15.01
C GLN A 3 -12.38 6.17 14.13
N THR A 4 -11.58 7.13 14.51
CA THR A 4 -10.53 7.60 13.65
C THR A 4 -9.25 6.93 14.05
N LEU A 5 -8.69 6.16 13.14
CA LEU A 5 -7.46 5.47 13.38
C LEU A 5 -6.41 6.01 12.47
N ARG A 6 -5.40 6.59 13.03
CA ARG A 6 -4.27 7.06 12.24
C ARG A 6 -3.07 6.19 12.55
N VAL A 7 -2.49 5.63 11.51
CA VAL A 7 -1.39 4.71 11.66
C VAL A 7 -0.10 5.42 11.33
N ALA A 8 0.92 5.22 12.13
CA ALA A 8 2.20 5.85 11.88
C ALA A 8 2.76 5.38 10.54
N THR A 9 3.30 6.32 9.79
CA THR A 9 3.84 6.03 8.48
C THR A 9 4.94 4.98 8.54
N GLY A 10 5.78 5.06 9.56
CA GLY A 10 6.86 4.08 9.69
C GLY A 10 6.33 2.66 9.85
N VAL A 11 5.27 2.50 10.64
CA VAL A 11 4.70 1.18 10.84
C VAL A 11 4.06 0.68 9.55
N LEU A 12 3.37 1.57 8.83
CA LEU A 12 2.77 1.19 7.56
C LEU A 12 3.83 0.67 6.61
N ASN A 13 4.96 1.37 6.55
CA ASN A 13 6.00 0.97 5.62
C ASN A 13 6.66 -0.33 6.02
N GLU A 14 6.75 -0.58 7.32
CA GLU A 14 7.27 -1.86 7.76
C GLU A 14 6.37 -3.00 7.32
N ILE A 15 5.07 -2.82 7.46
CA ILE A 15 4.14 -3.85 7.07
C ILE A 15 4.17 -4.07 5.57
N MET A 16 4.25 -2.98 4.81
CA MET A 16 4.34 -3.11 3.37
C MET A 16 5.61 -3.84 2.96
N THR A 17 6.73 -3.52 3.60
CA THR A 17 7.99 -4.17 3.29
C THR A 17 7.92 -5.66 3.58
N GLU A 18 7.31 -6.01 4.70
CA GLU A 18 7.16 -7.41 5.01
C GLU A 18 6.25 -8.11 4.03
N ALA A 19 5.16 -7.47 3.65
CA ALA A 19 4.22 -8.07 2.72
C ALA A 19 4.89 -8.30 1.37
N VAL A 20 5.68 -7.35 0.92
CA VAL A 20 6.40 -7.48 -0.35
C VAL A 20 7.41 -8.63 -0.27
N ALA A 21 8.06 -8.77 0.88
CA ALA A 21 9.03 -9.83 1.04
C ALA A 21 8.37 -11.20 1.04
N MET A 22 7.16 -11.29 1.59
CA MET A 22 6.48 -12.56 1.65
C MET A 22 5.90 -12.96 0.29
N GLN A 23 5.42 -11.99 -0.46
CA GLN A 23 4.87 -12.27 -1.76
C GLN A 23 5.28 -11.15 -2.67
N GLN A 24 6.27 -11.41 -3.50
CA GLN A 24 6.82 -10.37 -4.33
C GLN A 24 5.84 -9.93 -5.40
N PRO A 25 5.88 -8.66 -5.79
CA PRO A 25 4.97 -8.19 -6.81
C PRO A 25 5.26 -8.85 -8.14
N PRO A 26 4.26 -8.96 -8.98
CA PRO A 26 4.47 -9.57 -10.29
C PRO A 26 5.33 -8.68 -11.16
N SER A 27 6.03 -9.30 -12.08
CA SER A 27 6.76 -8.55 -13.07
C SER A 27 6.13 -8.78 -14.43
N ASP A 28 6.30 -7.83 -15.32
CA ASP A 28 5.67 -7.91 -16.61
C ASP A 28 6.62 -7.35 -17.64
N LYS A 29 6.90 -8.15 -18.65
CA LYS A 29 7.75 -7.71 -19.76
C LYS A 29 9.09 -7.19 -19.28
N GLY A 30 9.67 -7.86 -18.36
CA GLY A 30 10.96 -7.47 -17.85
C GLY A 30 10.94 -6.31 -16.89
N LYS A 31 9.76 -5.76 -16.61
CA LYS A 31 9.65 -4.66 -15.65
C LYS A 31 9.14 -5.18 -14.33
N ARG A 32 9.72 -4.72 -13.28
CA ARG A 32 9.34 -5.14 -11.96
C ARG A 32 8.69 -4.00 -11.23
N LEU A 33 7.57 -4.28 -10.59
CA LEU A 33 6.89 -3.28 -9.78
C LEU A 33 7.72 -2.98 -8.54
N LYS A 34 7.92 -1.71 -8.27
CA LYS A 34 8.58 -1.28 -7.05
C LYS A 34 7.64 -0.42 -6.26
N LEU A 35 7.49 -0.75 -4.99
CA LEU A 35 6.67 0.04 -4.10
C LEU A 35 7.60 0.88 -3.25
N TYR A 36 7.49 2.18 -3.38
CA TYR A 36 8.42 3.07 -2.70
C TYR A 36 8.00 3.31 -1.26
N TYR A 37 6.75 3.69 -1.04
CA TYR A 37 6.29 3.83 0.33
C TYR A 37 4.78 4.01 0.33
N ILE A 38 4.21 3.94 1.52
CA ILE A 38 2.78 4.06 1.71
C ILE A 38 2.56 5.05 2.83
N THR A 39 1.51 5.85 2.72
CA THR A 39 1.18 6.80 3.76
C THR A 39 -0.32 6.88 3.90
N GLN A 40 -0.79 7.28 5.06
CA GLN A 40 -2.21 7.45 5.30
C GLN A 40 -2.55 8.92 5.13
N VAL A 41 -3.51 9.21 4.26
CA VAL A 41 -3.86 10.59 3.96
C VAL A 41 -5.19 11.01 4.56
N ALA A 42 -5.98 10.06 5.03
CA ALA A 42 -7.25 10.39 5.66
C ALA A 42 -7.58 9.30 6.67
N VAL A 43 -8.34 9.66 7.70
CA VAL A 43 -8.66 8.69 8.73
C VAL A 43 -10.11 8.25 8.70
N LYS A 44 -10.95 8.97 7.98
CA LYS A 44 -12.37 8.63 7.99
C LYS A 44 -12.96 8.84 6.61
N PRO A 45 -13.04 7.79 5.84
CA PRO A 45 -12.55 6.44 6.11
C PRO A 45 -11.04 6.38 6.00
N PRO A 46 -10.42 5.36 6.55
CA PRO A 46 -8.97 5.27 6.43
C PRO A 46 -8.58 5.17 4.96
N THR A 47 -7.72 6.07 4.54
CA THR A 47 -7.34 6.19 3.14
C THR A 47 -5.83 6.20 3.06
N PHE A 48 -5.29 5.39 2.18
CA PHE A 48 -3.86 5.24 2.05
C PHE A 48 -3.43 5.47 0.61
N VAL A 49 -2.24 5.99 0.44
CA VAL A 49 -1.68 6.19 -0.88
C VAL A 49 -0.39 5.39 -0.95
N ILE A 50 -0.25 4.59 -1.99
CA ILE A 50 0.94 3.80 -2.21
C ILE A 50 1.64 4.37 -3.42
N PHE A 51 2.93 4.69 -3.26
CA PHE A 51 3.72 5.25 -4.35
C PHE A 51 4.53 4.14 -5.01
N VAL A 52 4.38 4.01 -6.30
CA VAL A 52 5.02 2.95 -7.05
C VAL A 52 5.75 3.54 -8.24
N ASN A 53 6.55 2.69 -8.88
CA ASN A 53 7.29 3.15 -10.06
C ASN A 53 6.42 3.16 -11.31
N ASP A 54 5.41 2.29 -11.37
CA ASP A 54 4.58 2.20 -12.56
C ASP A 54 3.23 1.68 -12.15
N LYS A 55 2.20 2.52 -12.29
CA LYS A 55 0.86 2.13 -11.88
C LYS A 55 0.34 0.93 -12.64
N GLU A 56 0.75 0.80 -13.88
CA GLU A 56 0.25 -0.29 -14.69
C GLU A 56 0.72 -1.65 -14.21
N LEU A 57 1.81 -1.66 -13.46
CA LEU A 57 2.29 -2.92 -12.91
C LEU A 57 1.57 -3.31 -11.62
N MET A 58 0.77 -2.41 -11.08
CA MET A 58 0.08 -2.67 -9.83
C MET A 58 -1.26 -3.30 -10.13
N HIS A 59 -1.30 -4.61 -10.09
CA HIS A 59 -2.52 -5.33 -10.40
C HIS A 59 -3.48 -5.30 -9.24
N PHE A 60 -4.75 -5.40 -9.56
CA PHE A 60 -5.80 -5.36 -8.56
C PHE A 60 -5.59 -6.43 -7.48
N SER A 61 -5.18 -7.61 -7.89
CA SER A 61 -5.00 -8.68 -6.92
C SER A 61 -3.90 -8.37 -5.92
N TYR A 62 -2.85 -7.69 -6.37
CA TYR A 62 -1.78 -7.35 -5.46
C TYR A 62 -2.20 -6.25 -4.51
N THR A 63 -3.00 -5.30 -4.99
CA THR A 63 -3.55 -4.27 -4.13
C THR A 63 -4.42 -4.91 -3.04
N ARG A 64 -5.22 -5.90 -3.41
CA ARG A 64 -6.03 -6.61 -2.45
C ARG A 64 -5.18 -7.31 -1.40
N TYR A 65 -4.10 -7.91 -1.86
CA TYR A 65 -3.21 -8.58 -0.95
C TYR A 65 -2.62 -7.61 0.09
N LEU A 66 -2.18 -6.45 -0.39
CA LEU A 66 -1.64 -5.45 0.53
C LEU A 66 -2.71 -4.92 1.47
N GLU A 67 -3.91 -4.70 0.94
CA GLU A 67 -5.00 -4.23 1.76
C GLU A 67 -5.29 -5.22 2.88
N ASN A 68 -5.31 -6.51 2.57
CA ASN A 68 -5.58 -7.51 3.57
C ASN A 68 -4.50 -7.56 4.64
N LYS A 69 -3.25 -7.38 4.23
CA LYS A 69 -2.16 -7.36 5.20
C LYS A 69 -2.30 -6.19 6.17
N ILE A 70 -2.67 -5.03 5.66
CA ILE A 70 -2.84 -3.87 6.51
C ILE A 70 -4.05 -4.05 7.40
N ARG A 71 -5.13 -4.63 6.85
CA ARG A 71 -6.33 -4.85 7.63
C ARG A 71 -6.05 -5.79 8.78
N GLU A 72 -5.29 -6.85 8.52
CA GLU A 72 -4.95 -7.79 9.58
C GLU A 72 -4.07 -7.16 10.64
N ALA A 73 -3.11 -6.37 10.20
CA ALA A 73 -2.13 -5.81 11.14
C ALA A 73 -2.76 -4.83 12.11
N PHE A 74 -3.76 -4.08 11.65
CA PHE A 74 -4.33 -3.04 12.49
C PHE A 74 -5.77 -3.31 12.93
N GLY A 75 -6.32 -4.45 12.55
CA GLY A 75 -7.64 -4.80 13.03
C GLY A 75 -8.76 -3.97 12.47
N PHE A 76 -8.63 -3.52 11.23
CA PHE A 76 -9.70 -2.77 10.60
C PHE A 76 -10.84 -3.68 10.16
N ARG A 77 -11.55 -4.23 11.12
CA ARG A 77 -12.59 -5.15 10.79
C ARG A 77 -13.84 -4.42 10.42
N GLY A 78 -14.47 -4.81 9.34
CA GLY A 78 -15.73 -4.22 8.93
C GLY A 78 -15.62 -2.78 8.51
N THR A 79 -14.41 -2.27 8.33
CA THR A 79 -14.19 -0.90 7.94
C THR A 79 -13.73 -0.88 6.50
N SER A 80 -14.31 0.01 5.71
CA SER A 80 -13.86 0.16 4.34
C SER A 80 -12.55 0.93 4.33
N LEU A 81 -11.59 0.37 3.64
CA LEU A 81 -10.31 1.05 3.47
C LEU A 81 -10.20 1.48 2.02
N LYS A 82 -9.65 2.63 1.80
CA LYS A 82 -9.44 3.14 0.46
C LYS A 82 -7.96 3.19 0.16
N PHE A 83 -7.60 2.72 -1.02
CA PHE A 83 -6.21 2.71 -1.43
C PHE A 83 -6.09 3.38 -2.78
N PHE A 84 -5.19 4.32 -2.89
CA PHE A 84 -4.91 4.98 -4.15
C PHE A 84 -3.47 4.68 -4.51
N ILE A 85 -3.24 4.47 -5.79
CA ILE A 85 -1.90 4.17 -6.29
C ILE A 85 -1.42 5.37 -7.06
N ARG A 86 -0.24 5.87 -6.73
CA ARG A 86 0.35 6.99 -7.43
C ARG A 86 1.71 6.62 -7.95
N GLU A 87 2.00 7.12 -9.12
CA GLU A 87 3.27 6.88 -9.73
C GLU A 87 4.26 7.93 -9.31
N ARG A 88 5.45 7.49 -8.99
CA ARG A 88 6.52 8.41 -8.67
C ARG A 88 7.67 8.09 -9.58
N LYS A 89 7.97 9.01 -10.51
CA LYS A 89 9.04 8.76 -11.42
C LYS A 89 10.34 9.08 -10.77
N GLU A 90 11.30 8.17 -10.98
CA GLU A 90 12.59 8.42 -10.46
C GLU A 90 13.23 9.46 -11.28
N LYS A 91 13.78 10.52 -10.69
CA LYS A 91 14.46 11.49 -11.41
C LYS A 91 15.76 11.02 -11.70
N ASP A 92 16.14 11.02 -12.84
CA ASP A 92 17.41 10.63 -13.13
C ASP A 92 18.29 11.67 -13.01
N LYS A 93 18.74 12.00 -12.90
CA LYS A 93 19.46 12.88 -12.90
C LYS A 93 19.97 13.09 -13.28
#